data_e939933fa3d0f58f4918c45052671fc6
#
_entry.id   e939933fa3d0f58f4918c45052671fc6
#
_cell.length_a   1.000
_cell.length_b   1.000
_cell.length_c   1.000
_cell.angle_alpha   90.00
_cell.angle_beta   90.00
_cell.angle_gamma   90.00
#
_symmetry.space_group_name_H-M   'P 1'
#
loop_
_entity.id
_entity.type
_entity.pdbx_description
1 polymer ?
#
loop_
_entity_poly.entity_id
_entity_poly.type
_entity_poly.pdbx_seq_one_letter_code
_entity_poly.pdbx_strand_id
1 'polypeptide(L)'
;MKRLPMFILLAAITCSIVNGGEQDIKKKERALEQLRKEIDAYEQRIEQSEKKEKVTLERIDNYEKQSNLVHSLLSELMDEEEQLQTSIALASDNITFLEKQLSFLKQHYAKYVTAVYKFGRVYDLETLLSSNSINQLYIRIEYLKRFSEQRKKDLEKIQDKRLILEAEKVELQEKLSEQQEVISSKQKEEQFLQNKKHKRAQALKEIRKDKAAMKKELVRKTQAAQELENLITDLVEKERIRKEHEANRARERAAERERLKLKEPEEVPVETGTLFESLKGKLHWPVSAGAVVAHFGNHVHPVLKTVTQNTGIDISIESGSPVKSVADGEVAMIHWLPSYGNLVILRHAGGFHTVYAHLSDIVVSEGQRVSDGMVIAKSGDSVAGSILHFEVWKEKEKQNPESWLSKRRE
;
A
#
# COMPACT_ATOMS: atom_id res chain seq x y z
N MET A 1 -44.04 -35.31 -2.52
CA MET A 1 -43.19 -34.23 -3.08
C MET A 1 -42.35 -33.67 -1.96
N LYS A 2 -41.06 -34.04 -1.95
CA LYS A 2 -40.09 -33.71 -0.88
C LYS A 2 -39.52 -32.33 -1.15
N ARG A 3 -39.74 -31.35 -0.28
CA ARG A 3 -39.05 -30.06 -0.29
C ARG A 3 -37.67 -30.22 0.40
N LEU A 4 -36.61 -30.12 -0.36
CA LEU A 4 -35.22 -30.04 0.14
C LEU A 4 -34.99 -28.68 0.80
N PRO A 5 -34.29 -28.60 1.94
CA PRO A 5 -34.06 -27.33 2.61
C PRO A 5 -32.92 -26.56 1.92
N MET A 6 -33.21 -25.35 1.50
CA MET A 6 -32.34 -24.36 0.87
C MET A 6 -31.33 -23.69 1.87
N PHE A 7 -31.02 -24.37 2.99
CA PHE A 7 -30.20 -23.81 4.07
C PHE A 7 -28.73 -24.25 4.07
N ILE A 8 -28.30 -25.12 3.14
CA ILE A 8 -26.93 -25.66 3.14
C ILE A 8 -25.98 -24.83 2.24
N LEU A 9 -26.51 -23.96 1.37
CA LEU A 9 -25.64 -23.22 0.43
C LEU A 9 -25.04 -21.91 0.99
N LEU A 10 -25.55 -21.39 2.11
CA LEU A 10 -25.04 -20.15 2.71
C LEU A 10 -23.85 -20.38 3.65
N ALA A 11 -23.71 -21.57 4.23
CA ALA A 11 -22.60 -21.90 5.12
C ALA A 11 -21.28 -22.20 4.40
N ALA A 12 -21.33 -22.58 3.10
CA ALA A 12 -20.13 -22.88 2.33
C ALA A 12 -19.43 -21.62 1.77
N ILE A 13 -20.17 -20.52 1.60
CA ILE A 13 -19.61 -19.26 1.08
C ILE A 13 -18.90 -18.47 2.18
N THR A 14 -19.37 -18.54 3.42
CA THR A 14 -18.74 -17.85 4.56
C THR A 14 -17.42 -18.51 5.00
N CYS A 15 -17.28 -19.83 4.82
CA CYS A 15 -16.04 -20.53 5.18
C CYS A 15 -14.90 -20.29 4.18
N SER A 16 -15.21 -19.95 2.93
CA SER A 16 -14.18 -19.64 1.90
C SER A 16 -13.61 -18.24 2.02
N ILE A 17 -14.34 -17.29 2.56
CA ILE A 17 -13.89 -15.89 2.75
C ILE A 17 -13.00 -15.80 4.01
N VAL A 18 -13.29 -16.55 5.06
CA VAL A 18 -12.47 -16.58 6.29
C VAL A 18 -11.11 -17.25 6.05
N ASN A 19 -11.05 -18.31 5.23
CA ASN A 19 -9.76 -18.96 4.89
C ASN A 19 -8.84 -18.10 3.99
N GLY A 20 -9.37 -17.20 3.19
CA GLY A 20 -8.56 -16.27 2.37
C GLY A 20 -7.82 -15.25 3.24
N GLY A 21 -8.50 -14.64 4.21
CA GLY A 21 -7.91 -13.64 5.10
C GLY A 21 -6.81 -14.19 6.00
N GLU A 22 -6.97 -15.38 6.55
CA GLU A 22 -5.95 -16.02 7.41
C GLU A 22 -4.67 -16.40 6.64
N GLN A 23 -4.79 -16.80 5.38
CA GLN A 23 -3.64 -17.08 4.53
C GLN A 23 -2.89 -15.79 4.14
N ASP A 24 -3.59 -14.70 3.91
CA ASP A 24 -2.98 -13.41 3.59
C ASP A 24 -2.30 -12.78 4.82
N ILE A 25 -2.87 -12.90 6.00
CA ILE A 25 -2.25 -12.49 7.27
C ILE A 25 -0.95 -13.27 7.50
N LYS A 26 -0.98 -14.60 7.44
CA LYS A 26 0.22 -15.44 7.58
C LYS A 26 1.30 -15.16 6.52
N LYS A 27 0.90 -14.74 5.31
CA LYS A 27 1.84 -14.34 4.26
C LYS A 27 2.51 -13.00 4.59
N LYS A 28 1.75 -12.02 5.10
CA LYS A 28 2.28 -10.73 5.58
C LYS A 28 3.20 -10.89 6.78
N GLU A 29 2.82 -11.68 7.79
CA GLU A 29 3.66 -11.99 8.95
C GLU A 29 5.01 -12.59 8.55
N ARG A 30 5.01 -13.52 7.58
CA ARG A 30 6.25 -14.10 7.05
C ARG A 30 7.10 -13.08 6.31
N ALA A 31 6.48 -12.17 5.56
CA ALA A 31 7.19 -11.10 4.87
C ALA A 31 7.83 -10.11 5.87
N LEU A 32 7.10 -9.70 6.91
CA LEU A 32 7.61 -8.87 8.01
C LEU A 32 8.77 -9.55 8.74
N GLU A 33 8.66 -10.84 9.04
CA GLU A 33 9.74 -11.61 9.69
C GLU A 33 10.99 -11.69 8.79
N GLN A 34 10.79 -11.86 7.48
CA GLN A 34 11.88 -11.88 6.52
C GLN A 34 12.59 -10.53 6.43
N LEU A 35 11.84 -9.43 6.37
CA LEU A 35 12.38 -8.07 6.38
C LEU A 35 13.19 -7.80 7.67
N ARG A 36 12.71 -8.22 8.83
CA ARG A 36 13.45 -8.10 10.10
C ARG A 36 14.76 -8.87 10.07
N LYS A 37 14.76 -10.11 9.58
CA LYS A 37 15.99 -10.91 9.44
C LYS A 37 17.01 -10.27 8.49
N GLU A 38 16.55 -9.65 7.41
CA GLU A 38 17.43 -8.93 6.49
C GLU A 38 17.99 -7.65 7.13
N ILE A 39 17.20 -6.90 7.89
CA ILE A 39 17.64 -5.73 8.66
C ILE A 39 18.76 -6.13 9.63
N ASP A 40 18.56 -7.19 10.42
CA ASP A 40 19.54 -7.70 11.38
C ASP A 40 20.84 -8.15 10.69
N ALA A 41 20.74 -8.80 9.53
CA ALA A 41 21.90 -9.21 8.75
C ALA A 41 22.73 -8.00 8.25
N TYR A 42 22.08 -6.92 7.82
CA TYR A 42 22.77 -5.68 7.46
C TYR A 42 23.37 -4.99 8.69
N GLU A 43 22.69 -5.04 9.84
CA GLU A 43 23.24 -4.48 11.09
C GLU A 43 24.53 -5.17 11.51
N GLN A 44 24.59 -6.50 11.47
CA GLN A 44 25.82 -7.27 11.73
C GLN A 44 26.94 -6.92 10.74
N ARG A 45 26.64 -6.73 9.45
CA ARG A 45 27.64 -6.30 8.45
C ARG A 45 28.15 -4.90 8.73
N ILE A 46 27.29 -3.99 9.16
CA ILE A 46 27.69 -2.62 9.55
C ILE A 46 28.60 -2.67 10.77
N GLU A 47 28.25 -3.43 11.81
CA GLU A 47 29.07 -3.57 13.03
C GLU A 47 30.44 -4.17 12.75
N GLN A 48 30.53 -5.19 11.89
CA GLN A 48 31.81 -5.74 11.44
C GLN A 48 32.65 -4.73 10.66
N SER A 49 32.00 -3.86 9.88
CA SER A 49 32.64 -2.78 9.11
C SER A 49 33.06 -1.61 10.00
N GLU A 50 32.35 -1.33 11.10
CA GLU A 50 32.71 -0.28 12.08
C GLU A 50 34.04 -0.56 12.81
N LYS A 51 34.40 -1.82 12.95
CA LYS A 51 35.70 -2.25 13.55
C LYS A 51 36.91 -1.96 12.64
N LYS A 52 36.70 -1.59 11.38
CA LYS A 52 37.77 -1.15 10.45
C LYS A 52 37.82 0.38 10.46
N GLU A 53 38.97 0.96 10.75
CA GLU A 53 39.21 2.41 10.95
C GLU A 53 38.82 3.34 9.79
N LYS A 54 38.42 2.85 8.61
CA LYS A 54 38.02 3.66 7.45
C LYS A 54 36.57 3.48 7.08
N VAL A 55 35.83 4.58 6.98
CA VAL A 55 34.53 4.62 6.35
C VAL A 55 34.68 4.24 4.88
N THR A 56 34.00 3.18 4.46
CA THR A 56 34.04 2.69 3.08
C THR A 56 32.75 3.02 2.36
N LEU A 57 32.79 3.08 1.02
CA LEU A 57 31.56 3.20 0.21
C LEU A 57 30.58 2.06 0.50
N GLU A 58 31.09 0.86 0.81
CA GLU A 58 30.30 -0.29 1.19
C GLU A 58 29.48 -0.05 2.48
N ARG A 59 30.03 0.69 3.46
CA ARG A 59 29.26 1.09 4.66
C ARG A 59 28.08 1.99 4.31
N ILE A 60 28.27 2.93 3.40
CA ILE A 60 27.20 3.81 2.95
C ILE A 60 26.10 3.00 2.27
N ASP A 61 26.46 2.06 1.38
CA ASP A 61 25.53 1.17 0.71
C ASP A 61 24.73 0.32 1.71
N ASN A 62 25.41 -0.21 2.73
CA ASN A 62 24.77 -1.02 3.75
C ASN A 62 23.78 -0.19 4.59
N TYR A 63 24.13 1.06 4.96
CA TYR A 63 23.19 1.97 5.63
C TYR A 63 21.97 2.27 4.75
N GLU A 64 22.17 2.46 3.44
CA GLU A 64 21.09 2.78 2.52
C GLU A 64 20.16 1.59 2.32
N LYS A 65 20.71 0.39 2.07
CA LYS A 65 19.92 -0.85 1.96
C LYS A 65 19.12 -1.14 3.25
N GLN A 66 19.75 -0.98 4.41
CA GLN A 66 19.08 -1.14 5.69
C GLN A 66 17.95 -0.10 5.85
N SER A 67 18.19 1.16 5.47
CA SER A 67 17.16 2.19 5.49
C SER A 67 15.97 1.84 4.60
N ASN A 68 16.23 1.28 3.40
CA ASN A 68 15.16 0.85 2.48
C ASN A 68 14.32 -0.29 3.06
N LEU A 69 14.97 -1.29 3.67
CA LEU A 69 14.27 -2.39 4.31
C LEU A 69 13.40 -1.90 5.47
N VAL A 70 13.90 -0.96 6.28
CA VAL A 70 13.10 -0.34 7.36
C VAL A 70 11.94 0.47 6.79
N HIS A 71 12.12 1.17 5.66
CA HIS A 71 11.00 1.85 4.99
C HIS A 71 9.92 0.86 4.52
N SER A 72 10.32 -0.26 3.91
CA SER A 72 9.37 -1.29 3.52
C SER A 72 8.63 -1.86 4.73
N LEU A 73 9.34 -2.13 5.83
CA LEU A 73 8.73 -2.58 7.08
C LEU A 73 7.75 -1.55 7.65
N LEU A 74 8.11 -0.26 7.64
CA LEU A 74 7.22 0.81 8.09
C LEU A 74 5.96 0.92 7.22
N SER A 75 6.08 0.75 5.90
CA SER A 75 4.93 0.74 4.99
C SER A 75 3.98 -0.41 5.32
N GLU A 76 4.51 -1.63 5.52
CA GLU A 76 3.68 -2.79 5.91
C GLU A 76 2.99 -2.57 7.27
N LEU A 77 3.69 -2.00 8.26
CA LEU A 77 3.11 -1.68 9.57
C LEU A 77 2.04 -0.58 9.48
N MET A 78 2.18 0.37 8.55
CA MET A 78 1.15 1.40 8.31
C MET A 78 -0.12 0.79 7.70
N ASP A 79 0.04 -0.09 6.72
CA ASP A 79 -1.08 -0.80 6.09
C ASP A 79 -1.81 -1.69 7.10
N GLU A 80 -1.06 -2.36 8.00
CA GLU A 80 -1.61 -3.18 9.07
C GLU A 80 -2.39 -2.33 10.09
N GLU A 81 -1.84 -1.17 10.49
CA GLU A 81 -2.50 -0.21 11.38
C GLU A 81 -3.83 0.28 10.78
N GLU A 82 -3.87 0.63 9.47
CA GLU A 82 -5.08 1.08 8.77
C GLU A 82 -6.14 -0.03 8.71
N GLN A 83 -5.73 -1.26 8.42
CA GLN A 83 -6.64 -2.41 8.40
C GLN A 83 -7.24 -2.70 9.78
N LEU A 84 -6.40 -2.67 10.83
CA LEU A 84 -6.85 -2.83 12.21
C LEU A 84 -7.80 -1.71 12.62
N GLN A 85 -7.50 -0.47 12.28
CA GLN A 85 -8.36 0.67 12.58
C GLN A 85 -9.74 0.53 11.93
N THR A 86 -9.78 0.11 10.66
CA THR A 86 -11.03 -0.15 9.93
C THR A 86 -11.82 -1.29 10.60
N SER A 87 -11.14 -2.38 10.96
CA SER A 87 -11.73 -3.54 11.63
C SER A 87 -12.29 -3.19 13.02
N ILE A 88 -11.57 -2.37 13.79
CA ILE A 88 -11.99 -1.86 15.10
C ILE A 88 -13.23 -0.98 14.97
N ALA A 89 -13.29 -0.10 13.96
CA ALA A 89 -14.47 0.74 13.70
C ALA A 89 -15.70 -0.11 13.40
N LEU A 90 -15.58 -1.12 12.51
CA LEU A 90 -16.67 -2.05 12.19
C LEU A 90 -17.13 -2.86 13.41
N ALA A 91 -16.21 -3.38 14.22
CA ALA A 91 -16.54 -4.10 15.44
C ALA A 91 -17.27 -3.20 16.47
N SER A 92 -16.82 -1.96 16.61
CA SER A 92 -17.46 -0.96 17.49
C SER A 92 -18.90 -0.63 17.04
N ASP A 93 -19.12 -0.46 15.73
CA ASP A 93 -20.45 -0.23 15.17
C ASP A 93 -21.37 -1.43 15.38
N ASN A 94 -20.87 -2.66 15.17
CA ASN A 94 -21.60 -3.89 15.42
C ASN A 94 -21.99 -4.02 16.90
N ILE A 95 -21.08 -3.75 17.82
CA ILE A 95 -21.34 -3.75 19.27
C ILE A 95 -22.46 -2.76 19.59
N THR A 96 -22.36 -1.52 19.09
CA THR A 96 -23.37 -0.47 19.30
C THR A 96 -24.74 -0.91 18.78
N PHE A 97 -24.78 -1.54 17.62
CA PHE A 97 -26.02 -2.08 17.04
C PHE A 97 -26.60 -3.21 17.88
N LEU A 98 -25.78 -4.17 18.32
CA LEU A 98 -26.21 -5.28 19.18
C LEU A 98 -26.71 -4.78 20.55
N GLU A 99 -26.05 -3.78 21.16
CA GLU A 99 -26.48 -3.16 22.40
C GLU A 99 -27.85 -2.49 22.28
N LYS A 100 -28.10 -1.76 21.19
CA LYS A 100 -29.40 -1.16 20.91
C LYS A 100 -30.49 -2.24 20.75
N GLN A 101 -30.20 -3.30 19.99
CA GLN A 101 -31.16 -4.42 19.82
C GLN A 101 -31.45 -5.14 21.14
N LEU A 102 -30.39 -5.41 21.92
CA LEU A 102 -30.55 -6.07 23.22
C LEU A 102 -31.33 -5.18 24.20
N SER A 103 -31.09 -3.88 24.23
CA SER A 103 -31.82 -2.91 25.02
C SER A 103 -33.30 -2.89 24.64
N PHE A 104 -33.61 -2.84 23.34
CA PHE A 104 -35.00 -2.90 22.85
C PHE A 104 -35.69 -4.19 23.27
N LEU A 105 -35.08 -5.36 23.10
CA LEU A 105 -35.65 -6.65 23.52
C LEU A 105 -35.88 -6.70 25.03
N LYS A 106 -34.93 -6.26 25.84
CA LYS A 106 -35.05 -6.19 27.31
C LYS A 106 -36.15 -5.25 27.74
N GLN A 107 -36.31 -4.09 27.15
CA GLN A 107 -37.38 -3.15 27.44
C GLN A 107 -38.78 -3.75 27.11
N HIS A 108 -38.87 -4.43 25.99
CA HIS A 108 -40.12 -5.08 25.58
C HIS A 108 -40.49 -6.21 26.54
N TYR A 109 -39.51 -7.02 26.91
CA TYR A 109 -39.71 -8.09 27.88
C TYR A 109 -40.00 -7.55 29.31
N ALA A 110 -39.36 -6.48 29.73
CA ALA A 110 -39.56 -5.84 31.04
C ALA A 110 -41.02 -5.32 31.20
N LYS A 111 -41.61 -4.74 30.16
CA LYS A 111 -43.03 -4.32 30.18
C LYS A 111 -43.93 -5.49 30.47
N TYR A 112 -43.65 -6.62 29.87
CA TYR A 112 -44.41 -7.85 30.12
C TYR A 112 -44.21 -8.35 31.56
N VAL A 113 -42.98 -8.47 32.06
CA VAL A 113 -42.68 -8.91 33.44
C VAL A 113 -43.39 -8.00 34.45
N THR A 114 -43.37 -6.69 34.19
CA THR A 114 -44.05 -5.71 35.04
C THR A 114 -45.58 -5.92 35.05
N ALA A 115 -46.18 -6.22 33.90
CA ALA A 115 -47.60 -6.51 33.79
C ALA A 115 -47.98 -7.79 34.58
N VAL A 116 -47.20 -8.87 34.41
CA VAL A 116 -47.39 -10.12 35.16
C VAL A 116 -47.23 -9.92 36.68
N TYR A 117 -46.25 -9.13 37.09
CA TYR A 117 -46.04 -8.82 38.51
C TYR A 117 -47.19 -8.01 39.12
N LYS A 118 -47.72 -7.01 38.39
CA LYS A 118 -48.82 -6.16 38.86
C LYS A 118 -50.18 -6.87 38.91
N PHE A 119 -50.46 -7.67 37.90
CA PHE A 119 -51.78 -8.27 37.74
C PHE A 119 -51.86 -9.77 38.12
N GLY A 120 -50.71 -10.40 38.37
CA GLY A 120 -50.60 -11.80 38.78
C GLY A 120 -50.97 -12.80 37.65
N ARG A 121 -50.73 -14.09 37.90
CA ARG A 121 -51.18 -15.20 37.02
C ARG A 121 -52.71 -15.40 37.01
N VAL A 122 -53.39 -14.78 37.95
CA VAL A 122 -54.86 -14.82 38.06
C VAL A 122 -55.52 -14.17 36.84
N TYR A 123 -54.88 -13.18 36.23
CA TYR A 123 -55.39 -12.49 35.01
C TYR A 123 -55.55 -13.44 33.81
N ASP A 124 -54.67 -14.42 33.65
CA ASP A 124 -54.78 -15.41 32.56
C ASP A 124 -55.99 -16.34 32.80
N LEU A 125 -56.23 -16.76 34.04
CA LEU A 125 -57.38 -17.58 34.42
C LEU A 125 -58.70 -16.80 34.35
N GLU A 126 -58.72 -15.56 34.82
CA GLU A 126 -59.89 -14.67 34.76
C GLU A 126 -60.26 -14.38 33.30
N THR A 127 -59.27 -14.16 32.44
CA THR A 127 -59.47 -13.97 31.00
C THR A 127 -60.06 -15.23 30.34
N LEU A 128 -59.70 -16.43 30.78
CA LEU A 128 -60.25 -17.66 30.28
C LEU A 128 -61.70 -17.89 30.80
N LEU A 129 -61.95 -17.70 32.11
CA LEU A 129 -63.24 -17.92 32.77
C LEU A 129 -64.29 -16.87 32.39
N SER A 130 -63.89 -15.67 31.95
CA SER A 130 -64.76 -14.61 31.43
C SER A 130 -65.25 -14.83 29.97
N SER A 131 -65.01 -16.01 29.39
CA SER A 131 -65.42 -16.31 28.03
C SER A 131 -66.92 -16.63 27.94
N ASN A 132 -67.65 -16.03 26.99
CA ASN A 132 -69.04 -16.16 26.79
C ASN A 132 -69.49 -17.38 25.91
N SER A 133 -68.48 -18.09 25.32
CA SER A 133 -68.72 -19.28 24.50
C SER A 133 -67.48 -20.18 24.48
N ILE A 134 -67.67 -21.47 24.19
CA ILE A 134 -66.62 -22.49 24.05
C ILE A 134 -65.66 -22.13 22.97
N ASN A 135 -66.18 -21.58 21.86
CA ASN A 135 -65.32 -21.13 20.77
C ASN A 135 -64.39 -19.96 21.20
N GLN A 136 -64.92 -19.02 21.96
CA GLN A 136 -64.15 -17.91 22.51
C GLN A 136 -63.11 -18.39 23.53
N LEU A 137 -63.44 -19.37 24.36
CA LEU A 137 -62.51 -20.01 25.28
C LEU A 137 -61.35 -20.68 24.52
N TYR A 138 -61.63 -21.43 23.46
CA TYR A 138 -60.63 -22.09 22.64
C TYR A 138 -59.63 -21.07 21.99
N ILE A 139 -60.19 -20.01 21.39
CA ILE A 139 -59.41 -18.94 20.80
C ILE A 139 -58.48 -18.30 21.85
N ARG A 140 -58.95 -18.00 23.05
CA ARG A 140 -58.16 -17.42 24.14
C ARG A 140 -57.05 -18.35 24.62
N ILE A 141 -57.29 -19.65 24.73
CA ILE A 141 -56.27 -20.66 25.04
C ILE A 141 -55.16 -20.66 23.98
N GLU A 142 -55.57 -20.65 22.71
CA GLU A 142 -54.58 -20.65 21.61
C GLU A 142 -53.75 -19.36 21.59
N TYR A 143 -54.34 -18.19 21.88
CA TYR A 143 -53.59 -16.93 22.06
C TYR A 143 -52.61 -17.00 23.22
N LEU A 144 -53.00 -17.50 24.37
CA LEU A 144 -52.12 -17.64 25.54
C LEU A 144 -50.97 -18.60 25.29
N LYS A 145 -51.23 -19.69 24.56
CA LYS A 145 -50.18 -20.65 24.15
C LYS A 145 -49.19 -19.98 23.22
N ARG A 146 -49.65 -19.34 22.15
CA ARG A 146 -48.78 -18.61 21.20
C ARG A 146 -48.00 -17.51 21.91
N PHE A 147 -48.62 -16.81 22.81
CA PHE A 147 -47.97 -15.76 23.60
C PHE A 147 -46.88 -16.32 24.52
N SER A 148 -47.13 -17.49 25.15
CA SER A 148 -46.14 -18.19 25.97
C SER A 148 -44.93 -18.69 25.15
N GLU A 149 -45.20 -19.25 23.95
CA GLU A 149 -44.16 -19.67 23.01
C GLU A 149 -43.30 -18.48 22.51
N GLN A 150 -43.98 -17.38 22.21
CA GLN A 150 -43.27 -16.15 21.79
C GLN A 150 -42.34 -15.63 22.89
N ARG A 151 -42.76 -15.63 24.13
CA ARG A 151 -41.96 -15.21 25.29
C ARG A 151 -40.71 -16.08 25.49
N LYS A 152 -40.86 -17.39 25.32
CA LYS A 152 -39.74 -18.32 25.38
C LYS A 152 -38.70 -17.96 24.30
N LYS A 153 -39.17 -17.74 23.08
CA LYS A 153 -38.32 -17.30 21.95
C LYS A 153 -37.63 -15.95 22.20
N ASP A 154 -38.33 -15.02 22.85
CA ASP A 154 -37.76 -13.71 23.16
C ASP A 154 -36.64 -13.80 24.23
N LEU A 155 -36.83 -14.68 25.24
CA LEU A 155 -35.75 -14.97 26.21
C LEU A 155 -34.56 -15.63 25.58
N GLU A 156 -34.78 -16.64 24.74
CA GLU A 156 -33.70 -17.29 23.98
C GLU A 156 -32.92 -16.26 23.14
N LYS A 157 -33.64 -15.40 22.40
CA LYS A 157 -32.99 -14.30 21.62
C LYS A 157 -32.19 -13.32 22.48
N ILE A 158 -32.67 -13.00 23.69
CA ILE A 158 -31.98 -12.13 24.63
C ILE A 158 -30.68 -12.81 25.09
N GLN A 159 -30.72 -14.11 25.41
CA GLN A 159 -29.53 -14.86 25.83
C GLN A 159 -28.53 -15.00 24.70
N ASP A 160 -28.98 -15.38 23.50
CA ASP A 160 -28.12 -15.53 22.34
C ASP A 160 -27.41 -14.19 21.97
N LYS A 161 -28.19 -13.09 21.92
CA LYS A 161 -27.62 -11.78 21.63
C LYS A 161 -26.66 -11.29 22.70
N ARG A 162 -26.88 -11.66 23.94
CA ARG A 162 -25.94 -11.34 25.01
C ARG A 162 -24.62 -12.09 24.84
N LEU A 163 -24.65 -13.38 24.50
CA LEU A 163 -23.46 -14.17 24.27
C LEU A 163 -22.68 -13.64 23.05
N ILE A 164 -23.36 -13.30 21.96
CA ILE A 164 -22.72 -12.68 20.78
C ILE A 164 -22.08 -11.35 21.18
N LEU A 165 -22.78 -10.50 21.93
CA LEU A 165 -22.25 -9.20 22.36
C LEU A 165 -20.98 -9.34 23.22
N GLU A 166 -20.96 -10.30 24.14
CA GLU A 166 -19.77 -10.55 24.97
C GLU A 166 -18.60 -11.06 24.12
N ALA A 167 -18.84 -11.94 23.14
CA ALA A 167 -17.82 -12.42 22.22
C ALA A 167 -17.23 -11.28 21.37
N GLU A 168 -18.09 -10.43 20.79
CA GLU A 168 -17.67 -9.25 20.02
C GLU A 168 -16.85 -8.25 20.87
N LYS A 169 -17.19 -8.08 22.14
CA LYS A 169 -16.41 -7.22 23.03
C LYS A 169 -15.02 -7.77 23.34
N VAL A 170 -14.90 -9.09 23.50
CA VAL A 170 -13.59 -9.74 23.68
C VAL A 170 -12.74 -9.57 22.41
N GLU A 171 -13.32 -9.84 21.23
CA GLU A 171 -12.64 -9.67 19.94
C GLU A 171 -12.17 -8.22 19.74
N LEU A 172 -13.01 -7.22 20.07
CA LEU A 172 -12.62 -5.82 20.00
C LEU A 172 -11.44 -5.51 20.92
N GLN A 173 -11.42 -6.06 22.13
CA GLN A 173 -10.33 -5.86 23.08
C GLN A 173 -9.01 -6.46 22.57
N GLU A 174 -9.06 -7.62 21.91
CA GLU A 174 -7.90 -8.24 21.29
C GLU A 174 -7.35 -7.35 20.15
N LYS A 175 -8.22 -6.88 19.26
CA LYS A 175 -7.83 -5.97 18.16
C LYS A 175 -7.21 -4.66 18.66
N LEU A 176 -7.73 -4.10 19.75
CA LEU A 176 -7.16 -2.90 20.37
C LEU A 176 -5.75 -3.15 20.94
N SER A 177 -5.53 -4.35 21.54
CA SER A 177 -4.20 -4.73 22.02
C SER A 177 -3.21 -4.90 20.87
N GLU A 178 -3.62 -5.57 19.80
CA GLU A 178 -2.83 -5.77 18.58
C GLU A 178 -2.45 -4.42 17.94
N GLN A 179 -3.41 -3.49 17.82
CA GLN A 179 -3.15 -2.15 17.31
C GLN A 179 -2.08 -1.42 18.15
N GLN A 180 -2.13 -1.53 19.48
CA GLN A 180 -1.14 -0.92 20.35
C GLN A 180 0.26 -1.50 20.16
N GLU A 181 0.38 -2.80 19.87
CA GLU A 181 1.65 -3.46 19.57
C GLU A 181 2.21 -2.99 18.22
N VAL A 182 1.37 -2.87 17.19
CA VAL A 182 1.75 -2.35 15.87
C VAL A 182 2.24 -0.91 15.98
N ILE A 183 1.53 -0.03 16.70
CA ILE A 183 1.95 1.36 16.95
C ILE A 183 3.30 1.43 17.67
N SER A 184 3.51 0.59 18.69
CA SER A 184 4.78 0.52 19.42
C SER A 184 5.93 0.06 18.52
N SER A 185 5.70 -0.94 17.67
CA SER A 185 6.67 -1.44 16.70
C SER A 185 7.03 -0.35 15.69
N LYS A 186 6.05 0.33 15.13
CA LYS A 186 6.23 1.46 14.20
C LYS A 186 7.11 2.56 14.79
N GLN A 187 6.85 2.98 16.03
CA GLN A 187 7.65 4.01 16.71
C GLN A 187 9.12 3.59 16.88
N LYS A 188 9.38 2.32 17.21
CA LYS A 188 10.74 1.79 17.34
C LYS A 188 11.49 1.81 16.00
N GLU A 189 10.83 1.38 14.93
CA GLU A 189 11.42 1.36 13.59
C GLU A 189 11.67 2.78 13.05
N GLU A 190 10.79 3.74 13.33
CA GLU A 190 11.01 5.15 12.98
C GLU A 190 12.26 5.73 13.67
N GLN A 191 12.43 5.48 14.96
CA GLN A 191 13.63 5.91 15.69
C GLN A 191 14.90 5.25 15.17
N PHE A 192 14.84 3.96 14.87
CA PHE A 192 15.94 3.22 14.28
C PHE A 192 16.34 3.82 12.91
N LEU A 193 15.36 4.09 12.05
CA LEU A 193 15.56 4.71 10.75
C LEU A 193 16.25 6.08 10.85
N GLN A 194 15.79 6.94 11.77
CA GLN A 194 16.41 8.25 12.00
C GLN A 194 17.88 8.14 12.40
N ASN A 195 18.21 7.20 13.29
CA ASN A 195 19.59 6.95 13.70
C ASN A 195 20.46 6.48 12.51
N LYS A 196 19.93 5.62 11.64
CA LYS A 196 20.67 5.13 10.46
C LYS A 196 20.87 6.24 9.41
N LYS A 197 19.87 7.08 9.17
CA LYS A 197 20.00 8.27 8.29
C LYS A 197 21.09 9.21 8.80
N HIS A 198 21.17 9.46 10.10
CA HIS A 198 22.20 10.30 10.70
C HIS A 198 23.61 9.70 10.52
N LYS A 199 23.80 8.41 10.83
CA LYS A 199 25.07 7.70 10.63
C LYS A 199 25.50 7.71 9.16
N ARG A 200 24.58 7.52 8.20
CA ARG A 200 24.84 7.60 6.76
C ARG A 200 25.33 9.00 6.36
N ALA A 201 24.66 10.06 6.84
CA ALA A 201 25.04 11.43 6.54
C ALA A 201 26.46 11.76 7.03
N GLN A 202 26.84 11.30 8.22
CA GLN A 202 28.21 11.43 8.73
C GLN A 202 29.22 10.70 7.84
N ALA A 203 28.94 9.45 7.47
CA ALA A 203 29.81 8.65 6.61
C ALA A 203 30.01 9.30 5.22
N LEU A 204 28.93 9.84 4.62
CA LEU A 204 29.02 10.59 3.36
C LEU A 204 29.93 11.82 3.49
N LYS A 205 29.84 12.57 4.60
CA LYS A 205 30.68 13.74 4.86
C LYS A 205 32.18 13.41 4.93
N GLU A 206 32.52 12.24 5.45
CA GLU A 206 33.91 11.76 5.52
C GLU A 206 34.42 11.34 4.16
N ILE A 207 33.65 10.58 3.37
CA ILE A 207 34.05 10.11 2.03
C ILE A 207 34.26 11.28 1.05
N ARG A 208 33.43 12.32 1.13
CA ARG A 208 33.59 13.51 0.28
C ARG A 208 34.98 14.17 0.40
N LYS A 209 35.71 13.93 1.48
CA LYS A 209 37.08 14.45 1.68
C LYS A 209 38.15 13.54 1.11
N ASP A 210 37.83 12.31 0.75
CA ASP A 210 38.81 11.32 0.26
C ASP A 210 38.79 11.21 -1.26
N LYS A 211 39.89 11.70 -1.92
CA LYS A 211 40.04 11.66 -3.38
C LYS A 211 40.07 10.23 -3.96
N ALA A 212 40.65 9.26 -3.24
CA ALA A 212 40.67 7.86 -3.67
C ALA A 212 39.28 7.22 -3.64
N ALA A 213 38.49 7.54 -2.61
CA ALA A 213 37.11 7.12 -2.53
C ALA A 213 36.24 7.73 -3.64
N MET A 214 36.43 9.01 -3.97
CA MET A 214 35.74 9.67 -5.10
C MET A 214 36.08 9.02 -6.44
N LYS A 215 37.32 8.62 -6.67
CA LYS A 215 37.71 7.91 -7.90
C LYS A 215 37.04 6.54 -8.01
N LYS A 216 36.94 5.81 -6.89
CA LYS A 216 36.27 4.52 -6.84
C LYS A 216 34.76 4.69 -7.09
N GLU A 217 34.16 5.73 -6.52
CA GLU A 217 32.76 6.07 -6.73
C GLU A 217 32.42 6.37 -8.20
N LEU A 218 33.34 7.08 -8.89
CA LEU A 218 33.17 7.35 -10.32
C LEU A 218 33.08 6.07 -11.16
N VAL A 219 33.97 5.09 -10.88
CA VAL A 219 33.93 3.78 -11.56
C VAL A 219 32.60 3.07 -11.27
N ARG A 220 32.14 3.09 -10.02
CA ARG A 220 30.85 2.49 -9.63
C ARG A 220 29.66 3.18 -10.32
N LYS A 221 29.67 4.52 -10.43
CA LYS A 221 28.63 5.27 -11.14
C LYS A 221 28.55 4.84 -12.61
N THR A 222 29.68 4.61 -13.27
CA THR A 222 29.69 4.13 -14.65
C THR A 222 29.10 2.71 -14.77
N GLN A 223 29.46 1.82 -13.85
CA GLN A 223 28.88 0.47 -13.83
C GLN A 223 27.38 0.50 -13.56
N ALA A 224 26.93 1.30 -12.60
CA ALA A 224 25.50 1.44 -12.28
C ALA A 224 24.70 2.08 -13.43
N ALA A 225 25.29 3.01 -14.18
CA ALA A 225 24.65 3.55 -15.38
C ALA A 225 24.43 2.47 -16.45
N GLN A 226 25.37 1.53 -16.61
CA GLN A 226 25.21 0.40 -17.51
C GLN A 226 24.15 -0.59 -17.00
N GLU A 227 24.09 -0.84 -15.70
CA GLU A 227 23.08 -1.69 -15.08
C GLU A 227 21.69 -1.07 -15.24
N LEU A 228 21.53 0.24 -15.03
CA LEU A 228 20.30 0.96 -15.29
C LEU A 228 19.86 0.85 -16.76
N GLU A 229 20.78 0.96 -17.71
CA GLU A 229 20.49 0.76 -19.14
C GLU A 229 19.94 -0.64 -19.42
N ASN A 230 20.51 -1.68 -18.78
CA ASN A 230 20.00 -3.04 -18.89
C ASN A 230 18.59 -3.16 -18.32
N LEU A 231 18.32 -2.58 -17.15
CA LEU A 231 16.99 -2.59 -16.52
C LEU A 231 15.93 -1.93 -17.42
N ILE A 232 16.24 -0.77 -18.00
CA ILE A 232 15.32 -0.09 -18.92
C ILE A 232 15.10 -0.93 -20.19
N THR A 233 16.17 -1.54 -20.73
CA THR A 233 16.04 -2.44 -21.87
C THR A 233 15.11 -3.61 -21.60
N ASP A 234 15.21 -4.23 -20.41
CA ASP A 234 14.34 -5.32 -19.98
C ASP A 234 12.89 -4.86 -19.76
N LEU A 235 12.68 -3.65 -19.23
CA LEU A 235 11.34 -3.07 -19.08
C LEU A 235 10.68 -2.85 -20.44
N VAL A 236 11.40 -2.28 -21.39
CA VAL A 236 10.90 -2.06 -22.78
C VAL A 236 10.55 -3.39 -23.45
N GLU A 237 11.39 -4.42 -23.29
CA GLU A 237 11.13 -5.74 -23.88
C GLU A 237 9.92 -6.44 -23.26
N LYS A 238 9.77 -6.37 -21.92
CA LYS A 238 8.58 -6.87 -21.22
C LYS A 238 7.31 -6.17 -21.69
N GLU A 239 7.38 -4.86 -21.90
CA GLU A 239 6.25 -4.09 -22.42
C GLU A 239 5.89 -4.49 -23.86
N ARG A 240 6.90 -4.71 -24.73
CA ARG A 240 6.69 -5.20 -26.10
C ARG A 240 5.97 -6.55 -26.09
N ILE A 241 6.45 -7.50 -25.29
CA ILE A 241 5.84 -8.84 -25.14
C ILE A 241 4.40 -8.71 -24.63
N ARG A 242 4.15 -7.85 -23.64
CA ARG A 242 2.80 -7.63 -23.10
C ARG A 242 1.85 -7.10 -24.18
N LYS A 243 2.26 -6.06 -24.91
CA LYS A 243 1.46 -5.48 -26.01
C LYS A 243 1.17 -6.52 -27.10
N GLU A 244 2.14 -7.37 -27.44
CA GLU A 244 1.96 -8.46 -28.41
C GLU A 244 0.95 -9.50 -27.91
N HIS A 245 1.01 -9.90 -26.64
CA HIS A 245 0.02 -10.78 -26.02
C HIS A 245 -1.38 -10.16 -25.98
N GLU A 246 -1.50 -8.88 -25.63
CA GLU A 246 -2.77 -8.15 -25.63
C GLU A 246 -3.36 -8.07 -27.04
N ALA A 247 -2.52 -7.75 -28.05
CA ALA A 247 -2.95 -7.72 -29.46
C ALA A 247 -3.40 -9.10 -29.96
N ASN A 248 -2.71 -10.17 -29.59
CA ASN A 248 -3.08 -11.54 -29.94
C ASN A 248 -4.41 -11.94 -29.29
N ARG A 249 -4.59 -11.65 -27.99
CA ARG A 249 -5.86 -11.87 -27.30
C ARG A 249 -7.01 -11.05 -27.89
N ALA A 250 -6.75 -9.81 -28.31
CA ALA A 250 -7.74 -8.97 -28.99
C ALA A 250 -8.14 -9.57 -30.33
N ARG A 251 -7.18 -10.08 -31.14
CA ARG A 251 -7.44 -10.79 -32.40
C ARG A 251 -8.24 -12.07 -32.16
N GLU A 252 -7.91 -12.87 -31.16
CA GLU A 252 -8.64 -14.09 -30.78
C GLU A 252 -10.08 -13.77 -30.40
N ARG A 253 -10.30 -12.74 -29.57
CA ARG A 253 -11.63 -12.28 -29.16
C ARG A 253 -12.44 -11.74 -30.35
N ALA A 254 -11.80 -11.00 -31.24
CA ALA A 254 -12.44 -10.51 -32.49
C ALA A 254 -12.85 -11.67 -33.39
N ALA A 255 -11.98 -12.67 -33.61
CA ALA A 255 -12.27 -13.87 -34.37
C ALA A 255 -13.39 -14.72 -33.76
N GLU A 256 -13.42 -14.83 -32.41
CA GLU A 256 -14.47 -15.56 -31.72
C GLU A 256 -15.81 -14.81 -31.75
N ARG A 257 -15.83 -13.48 -31.68
CA ARG A 257 -17.02 -12.64 -31.86
C ARG A 257 -17.58 -12.73 -33.27
N GLU A 258 -16.71 -12.74 -34.28
CA GLU A 258 -17.12 -12.94 -35.69
C GLU A 258 -17.73 -14.31 -35.87
N ARG A 259 -17.17 -15.37 -35.25
CA ARG A 259 -17.76 -16.73 -35.25
C ARG A 259 -19.14 -16.76 -34.60
N LEU A 260 -19.33 -16.01 -33.51
CA LEU A 260 -20.59 -15.97 -32.76
C LEU A 260 -21.58 -14.93 -33.27
N LYS A 261 -21.25 -14.15 -34.31
CA LYS A 261 -22.05 -13.04 -34.89
C LYS A 261 -22.56 -12.06 -33.81
N LEU A 262 -21.75 -11.79 -32.80
CA LEU A 262 -22.04 -10.81 -31.73
C LEU A 262 -21.69 -9.40 -32.25
N LYS A 263 -22.58 -8.41 -31.96
CA LYS A 263 -22.30 -7.00 -32.27
C LYS A 263 -21.08 -6.52 -31.44
N GLU A 264 -20.24 -5.72 -32.09
CA GLU A 264 -19.15 -5.02 -31.37
C GLU A 264 -19.73 -4.15 -30.24
N PRO A 265 -19.18 -4.23 -29.03
CA PRO A 265 -19.39 -3.18 -28.04
C PRO A 265 -18.66 -1.93 -28.55
N GLU A 266 -19.24 -0.76 -28.41
CA GLU A 266 -18.52 0.50 -28.59
C GLU A 266 -17.30 0.48 -27.64
N GLU A 267 -16.14 0.21 -28.19
CA GLU A 267 -14.89 0.38 -27.44
C GLU A 267 -14.67 1.89 -27.29
N VAL A 268 -14.91 2.37 -26.09
CA VAL A 268 -14.41 3.69 -25.67
C VAL A 268 -12.89 3.54 -25.62
N PRO A 269 -12.13 4.28 -26.45
CA PRO A 269 -10.66 4.23 -26.37
C PRO A 269 -10.23 4.76 -25.00
N VAL A 270 -9.73 3.89 -24.14
CA VAL A 270 -9.08 4.28 -22.88
C VAL A 270 -7.62 4.63 -23.19
N GLU A 271 -7.39 5.64 -24.01
CA GLU A 271 -6.13 6.37 -24.07
C GLU A 271 -6.39 7.82 -23.64
N THR A 272 -6.68 8.01 -22.37
CA THR A 272 -6.69 9.33 -21.73
C THR A 272 -5.32 9.61 -21.10
N GLY A 273 -4.29 9.76 -21.92
CA GLY A 273 -3.02 10.35 -21.54
C GLY A 273 -2.55 11.24 -22.68
N THR A 274 -2.25 12.50 -22.39
CA THR A 274 -1.55 13.37 -23.35
C THR A 274 -0.30 12.62 -23.80
N LEU A 275 -0.14 12.40 -25.11
CA LEU A 275 1.06 11.72 -25.63
C LEU A 275 2.29 12.44 -25.08
N PHE A 276 3.15 11.75 -24.32
CA PHE A 276 4.35 12.30 -23.69
C PHE A 276 5.19 13.12 -24.68
N GLU A 277 5.25 12.69 -25.93
CA GLU A 277 5.96 13.37 -27.02
C GLU A 277 5.44 14.78 -27.29
N SER A 278 4.13 15.04 -27.12
CA SER A 278 3.54 16.37 -27.29
C SER A 278 3.90 17.35 -26.17
N LEU A 279 4.45 16.86 -25.08
CA LEU A 279 4.90 17.63 -23.93
C LEU A 279 6.37 18.07 -24.03
N LYS A 280 7.04 17.79 -25.14
CA LYS A 280 8.44 18.20 -25.34
C LYS A 280 8.62 19.71 -25.17
N GLY A 281 9.53 20.12 -24.27
CA GLY A 281 9.77 21.51 -23.89
C GLY A 281 8.70 22.14 -22.98
N LYS A 282 7.73 21.33 -22.50
CA LYS A 282 6.64 21.79 -21.63
C LYS A 282 6.55 20.99 -20.32
N LEU A 283 7.33 19.92 -20.15
CA LEU A 283 7.31 19.11 -18.94
C LEU A 283 7.61 19.97 -17.71
N HIS A 284 6.89 19.74 -16.64
CA HIS A 284 7.22 20.35 -15.36
C HIS A 284 8.55 19.86 -14.82
N TRP A 285 9.23 20.70 -14.06
CA TRP A 285 10.44 20.26 -13.37
C TRP A 285 10.09 19.23 -12.29
N PRO A 286 10.91 18.18 -12.14
CA PRO A 286 10.68 17.16 -11.13
C PRO A 286 10.80 17.69 -9.69
N VAL A 287 11.33 18.90 -9.55
CA VAL A 287 11.48 19.60 -8.27
C VAL A 287 11.14 21.09 -8.43
N SER A 288 10.57 21.67 -7.38
CA SER A 288 10.10 23.08 -7.41
C SER A 288 11.25 24.09 -7.37
N ALA A 289 12.38 23.73 -6.77
CA ALA A 289 13.58 24.59 -6.64
C ALA A 289 14.84 23.77 -7.00
N GLY A 290 16.01 24.43 -7.06
CA GLY A 290 17.30 23.78 -7.34
C GLY A 290 17.93 24.27 -8.65
N ALA A 291 19.22 24.06 -8.83
CA ALA A 291 19.97 24.40 -10.02
C ALA A 291 20.57 23.15 -10.68
N VAL A 292 20.61 23.10 -12.00
CA VAL A 292 21.34 22.04 -12.72
C VAL A 292 22.84 22.20 -12.47
N VAL A 293 23.45 21.18 -11.85
CA VAL A 293 24.88 21.16 -11.51
C VAL A 293 25.68 20.26 -12.43
N ALA A 294 25.01 19.32 -13.13
CA ALA A 294 25.61 18.56 -14.20
C ALA A 294 24.57 18.37 -15.32
N HIS A 295 24.96 18.78 -16.52
CA HIS A 295 24.11 18.66 -17.71
C HIS A 295 24.22 17.28 -18.36
N PHE A 296 23.34 16.98 -19.30
CA PHE A 296 23.39 15.77 -20.11
C PHE A 296 24.64 15.76 -21.02
N GLY A 297 25.28 14.59 -21.13
CA GLY A 297 26.40 14.39 -22.02
C GLY A 297 27.79 14.34 -21.32
N ASN A 298 28.84 14.67 -22.04
CA ASN A 298 30.22 14.54 -21.55
C ASN A 298 30.65 15.75 -20.74
N HIS A 299 31.17 15.51 -19.53
CA HIS A 299 31.67 16.55 -18.64
C HIS A 299 33.05 16.21 -18.08
N VAL A 300 33.82 17.24 -17.79
CA VAL A 300 35.12 17.09 -17.09
C VAL A 300 34.86 17.11 -15.58
N HIS A 301 35.18 16.01 -14.90
CA HIS A 301 35.01 15.94 -13.45
C HIS A 301 35.88 16.99 -12.76
N PRO A 302 35.31 17.87 -11.90
CA PRO A 302 36.03 19.06 -11.39
C PRO A 302 37.27 18.71 -10.57
N VAL A 303 37.26 17.60 -9.82
CA VAL A 303 38.37 17.18 -8.95
C VAL A 303 39.33 16.22 -9.64
N LEU A 304 38.78 15.22 -10.37
CA LEU A 304 39.60 14.15 -10.98
C LEU A 304 40.13 14.52 -12.35
N LYS A 305 39.58 15.56 -13.01
CA LYS A 305 39.91 16.00 -14.38
C LYS A 305 39.75 14.90 -15.44
N THR A 306 38.94 13.90 -15.16
CA THR A 306 38.54 12.84 -16.12
C THR A 306 37.26 13.23 -16.83
N VAL A 307 37.10 12.79 -18.09
CA VAL A 307 35.83 12.94 -18.82
C VAL A 307 34.88 11.89 -18.33
N THR A 308 33.66 12.33 -17.94
CA THR A 308 32.57 11.47 -17.51
C THR A 308 31.35 11.77 -18.35
N GLN A 309 30.57 10.74 -18.68
CA GLN A 309 29.30 10.89 -19.38
C GLN A 309 28.18 10.93 -18.34
N ASN A 310 27.35 11.98 -18.36
CA ASN A 310 26.14 12.07 -17.62
C ASN A 310 24.98 11.64 -18.51
N THR A 311 24.21 10.61 -18.07
CA THR A 311 23.09 10.01 -18.81
C THR A 311 21.78 10.77 -18.65
N GLY A 312 21.76 11.74 -17.72
CA GLY A 312 20.64 12.61 -17.42
C GLY A 312 21.13 14.01 -17.03
N ILE A 313 20.40 14.65 -16.12
CA ILE A 313 20.81 15.89 -15.46
C ILE A 313 20.86 15.69 -13.95
N ASP A 314 21.83 16.33 -13.30
CA ASP A 314 21.89 16.38 -11.84
C ASP A 314 21.41 17.75 -11.37
N ILE A 315 20.37 17.76 -10.53
CA ILE A 315 19.75 18.97 -9.99
C ILE A 315 20.12 19.09 -8.51
N SER A 316 20.86 20.11 -8.14
CA SER A 316 21.17 20.40 -6.74
C SER A 316 19.91 20.87 -6.02
N ILE A 317 19.56 20.19 -4.94
CA ILE A 317 18.37 20.46 -4.15
C ILE A 317 18.61 20.05 -2.70
N GLU A 318 17.90 20.67 -1.76
CA GLU A 318 17.97 20.30 -0.36
C GLU A 318 17.43 18.87 -0.14
N SER A 319 18.15 18.08 0.68
CA SER A 319 17.74 16.71 1.03
C SER A 319 16.38 16.72 1.71
N GLY A 320 15.51 15.77 1.33
CA GLY A 320 14.14 15.68 1.83
C GLY A 320 13.11 16.51 1.06
N SER A 321 13.55 17.23 0.00
CA SER A 321 12.62 18.00 -0.85
C SER A 321 11.71 17.08 -1.67
N PRO A 322 10.44 17.46 -1.90
CA PRO A 322 9.50 16.62 -2.66
C PRO A 322 9.92 16.52 -4.13
N VAL A 323 10.00 15.29 -4.63
CA VAL A 323 10.23 14.94 -6.03
C VAL A 323 8.89 14.55 -6.66
N LYS A 324 8.58 15.15 -7.81
CA LYS A 324 7.28 15.03 -8.49
C LYS A 324 7.44 14.33 -9.83
N SER A 325 6.40 13.61 -10.24
CA SER A 325 6.26 13.13 -11.61
C SER A 325 6.19 14.31 -12.59
N VAL A 326 6.89 14.21 -13.70
CA VAL A 326 6.92 15.25 -14.77
C VAL A 326 5.76 15.12 -15.76
N ALA A 327 5.03 14.00 -15.72
CA ALA A 327 3.86 13.72 -16.56
C ALA A 327 3.06 12.55 -15.99
N ASP A 328 1.86 12.34 -16.52
CA ASP A 328 1.05 11.15 -16.23
C ASP A 328 1.79 9.87 -16.61
N GLY A 329 1.70 8.84 -15.76
CA GLY A 329 2.38 7.58 -16.01
C GLY A 329 2.02 6.49 -15.01
N GLU A 330 2.82 5.44 -15.03
CA GLU A 330 2.73 4.32 -14.10
C GLU A 330 4.11 3.98 -13.57
N VAL A 331 4.24 3.67 -12.30
CA VAL A 331 5.50 3.23 -11.69
C VAL A 331 5.88 1.87 -12.27
N ALA A 332 6.87 1.86 -13.16
CA ALA A 332 7.34 0.65 -13.82
C ALA A 332 8.25 -0.18 -12.93
N MET A 333 9.07 0.48 -12.10
CA MET A 333 10.02 -0.18 -11.21
C MET A 333 10.48 0.76 -10.11
N ILE A 334 10.70 0.22 -8.92
CA ILE A 334 11.42 0.83 -7.81
C ILE A 334 12.66 -0.01 -7.55
N HIS A 335 13.84 0.59 -7.61
CA HIS A 335 15.08 -0.17 -7.52
C HIS A 335 16.15 0.61 -6.76
N TRP A 336 17.20 -0.11 -6.31
CA TRP A 336 18.38 0.48 -5.72
C TRP A 336 19.63 0.09 -6.51
N LEU A 337 20.42 1.08 -6.91
CA LEU A 337 21.70 0.86 -7.59
C LEU A 337 22.84 1.53 -6.83
N PRO A 338 24.02 0.91 -6.75
CA PRO A 338 25.22 1.58 -6.24
C PRO A 338 25.44 2.90 -6.96
N SER A 339 25.81 3.94 -6.23
CA SER A 339 26.05 5.31 -6.73
C SER A 339 24.81 6.09 -7.19
N TYR A 340 23.72 5.45 -7.57
CA TYR A 340 22.44 6.09 -7.88
C TYR A 340 21.48 6.07 -6.66
N GLY A 341 21.74 5.20 -5.69
CA GLY A 341 20.87 5.02 -4.54
C GLY A 341 19.49 4.50 -4.94
N ASN A 342 18.47 4.92 -4.21
CA ASN A 342 17.10 4.61 -4.57
C ASN A 342 16.68 5.35 -5.82
N LEU A 343 16.00 4.64 -6.71
CA LEU A 343 15.46 5.20 -7.94
C LEU A 343 14.02 4.70 -8.21
N VAL A 344 13.28 5.54 -8.90
CA VAL A 344 11.94 5.24 -9.43
C VAL A 344 11.99 5.40 -10.93
N ILE A 345 11.47 4.42 -11.65
CA ILE A 345 11.27 4.47 -13.10
C ILE A 345 9.80 4.58 -13.37
N LEU A 346 9.38 5.65 -14.01
CA LEU A 346 8.00 5.82 -14.49
C LEU A 346 7.93 5.46 -15.97
N ARG A 347 6.87 4.77 -16.35
CA ARG A 347 6.48 4.50 -17.73
C ARG A 347 5.41 5.49 -18.16
N HIS A 348 5.58 6.09 -19.33
CA HIS A 348 4.66 7.03 -19.95
C HIS A 348 4.12 6.52 -21.27
N ALA A 349 3.11 7.17 -21.81
CA ALA A 349 2.58 6.85 -23.13
C ALA A 349 3.63 7.06 -24.25
N GLY A 350 3.57 6.25 -25.30
CA GLY A 350 4.47 6.38 -26.46
C GLY A 350 5.86 5.78 -26.28
N GLY A 351 6.06 4.85 -25.31
CA GLY A 351 7.34 4.17 -25.07
C GLY A 351 8.38 5.00 -24.33
N PHE A 352 7.94 6.08 -23.66
CA PHE A 352 8.81 6.90 -22.84
C PHE A 352 8.95 6.39 -21.42
N HIS A 353 10.15 6.58 -20.86
CA HIS A 353 10.42 6.33 -19.45
C HIS A 353 11.15 7.52 -18.85
N THR A 354 10.86 7.82 -17.58
CA THR A 354 11.62 8.79 -16.78
C THR A 354 12.21 8.11 -15.57
N VAL A 355 13.45 8.46 -15.24
CA VAL A 355 14.19 7.92 -14.10
C VAL A 355 14.46 9.04 -13.10
N TYR A 356 14.16 8.79 -11.85
CA TYR A 356 14.42 9.68 -10.72
C TYR A 356 15.31 8.92 -9.75
N ALA A 357 16.53 9.38 -9.53
CA ALA A 357 17.49 8.71 -8.66
C ALA A 357 18.04 9.64 -7.56
N HIS A 358 18.80 9.09 -6.63
CA HIS A 358 19.21 9.72 -5.36
C HIS A 358 18.02 10.09 -4.48
N LEU A 359 17.04 9.19 -4.39
CA LEU A 359 15.85 9.38 -3.56
C LEU A 359 16.10 8.93 -2.13
N SER A 360 15.45 9.60 -1.15
CA SER A 360 15.50 9.19 0.26
C SER A 360 14.28 8.38 0.68
N ASP A 361 13.09 8.90 0.46
CA ASP A 361 11.80 8.31 0.85
C ASP A 361 10.94 8.18 -0.40
N ILE A 362 10.56 6.96 -0.77
CA ILE A 362 9.67 6.70 -1.90
C ILE A 362 8.26 6.54 -1.34
N VAL A 363 7.29 7.26 -1.90
CA VAL A 363 5.90 7.31 -1.42
C VAL A 363 4.91 6.65 -2.40
N VAL A 364 5.42 5.99 -3.43
CA VAL A 364 4.64 5.26 -4.43
C VAL A 364 5.03 3.80 -4.47
N SER A 365 4.17 2.95 -5.05
CA SER A 365 4.39 1.51 -5.21
C SER A 365 4.48 1.12 -6.68
N GLU A 366 5.15 0.00 -6.99
CA GLU A 366 5.20 -0.53 -8.36
C GLU A 366 3.79 -0.82 -8.90
N GLY A 367 3.55 -0.48 -10.15
CA GLY A 367 2.23 -0.58 -10.79
C GLY A 367 1.27 0.55 -10.46
N GLN A 368 1.60 1.46 -9.54
CA GLN A 368 0.76 2.61 -9.21
C GLN A 368 0.71 3.63 -10.35
N ARG A 369 -0.48 4.13 -10.68
CA ARG A 369 -0.65 5.25 -11.60
C ARG A 369 -0.34 6.56 -10.90
N VAL A 370 0.43 7.41 -11.56
CA VAL A 370 0.81 8.73 -11.07
C VAL A 370 0.36 9.79 -12.08
N SER A 371 -0.09 10.93 -11.57
CA SER A 371 -0.47 12.08 -12.39
C SER A 371 0.68 13.08 -12.45
N ASP A 372 0.65 13.94 -13.48
CA ASP A 372 1.56 15.08 -13.58
C ASP A 372 1.57 15.90 -12.27
N GLY A 373 2.77 16.21 -11.78
CA GLY A 373 2.98 16.96 -10.54
C GLY A 373 2.75 16.18 -9.23
N MET A 374 2.34 14.90 -9.29
CA MET A 374 2.19 14.07 -8.10
C MET A 374 3.55 13.82 -7.43
N VAL A 375 3.61 13.93 -6.10
CA VAL A 375 4.82 13.61 -5.34
C VAL A 375 5.02 12.09 -5.36
N ILE A 376 6.19 11.65 -5.83
CA ILE A 376 6.56 10.23 -5.93
C ILE A 376 7.62 9.82 -4.91
N ALA A 377 8.44 10.77 -4.46
CA ALA A 377 9.51 10.52 -3.51
C ALA A 377 10.00 11.83 -2.87
N LYS A 378 11.01 11.72 -2.00
CA LYS A 378 11.82 12.85 -1.53
C LYS A 378 13.24 12.72 -2.04
N SER A 379 13.92 13.86 -2.26
CA SER A 379 15.33 13.90 -2.62
C SER A 379 16.21 13.37 -1.48
N GLY A 380 17.32 12.73 -1.84
CA GLY A 380 18.32 12.20 -0.91
C GLY A 380 19.68 12.85 -1.06
N ASP A 381 20.65 12.28 -0.36
CA ASP A 381 22.05 12.68 -0.41
C ASP A 381 22.86 11.65 -1.21
N SER A 382 23.77 12.13 -2.05
CA SER A 382 24.77 11.33 -2.75
C SER A 382 26.19 11.68 -2.32
N VAL A 383 27.18 10.94 -2.81
CA VAL A 383 28.59 11.28 -2.62
C VAL A 383 28.91 12.66 -3.21
N ALA A 384 28.26 13.05 -4.31
CA ALA A 384 28.45 14.35 -4.96
C ALA A 384 27.72 15.51 -4.27
N GLY A 385 26.85 15.24 -3.33
CA GLY A 385 26.01 16.24 -2.64
C GLY A 385 24.55 15.85 -2.57
N SER A 386 23.72 16.78 -2.11
CA SER A 386 22.27 16.63 -2.17
C SER A 386 21.81 16.99 -3.58
N ILE A 387 21.51 15.98 -4.37
CA ILE A 387 21.14 16.11 -5.79
C ILE A 387 20.00 15.15 -6.13
N LEU A 388 19.16 15.55 -7.08
CA LEU A 388 18.27 14.66 -7.80
C LEU A 388 18.91 14.37 -9.17
N HIS A 389 19.10 13.12 -9.54
CA HIS A 389 19.44 12.71 -10.89
C HIS A 389 18.16 12.37 -11.65
N PHE A 390 18.02 12.96 -12.85
CA PHE A 390 16.81 12.84 -13.66
C PHE A 390 17.17 12.48 -15.10
N GLU A 391 16.53 11.41 -15.63
CA GLU A 391 16.72 10.96 -17.01
C GLU A 391 15.39 10.87 -17.77
N VAL A 392 15.45 11.07 -19.06
CA VAL A 392 14.35 10.83 -20.02
C VAL A 392 14.82 9.83 -21.08
N TRP A 393 14.01 8.80 -21.29
CA TRP A 393 14.31 7.76 -22.27
C TRP A 393 13.15 7.62 -23.26
N LYS A 394 13.46 7.42 -24.53
CA LYS A 394 12.52 6.99 -25.57
C LYS A 394 12.93 5.60 -25.99
N GLU A 395 12.12 4.61 -25.64
CA GLU A 395 12.47 3.19 -25.78
C GLU A 395 13.84 2.88 -25.11
N LYS A 396 14.88 2.64 -25.90
CA LYS A 396 16.25 2.34 -25.42
C LYS A 396 17.22 3.52 -25.55
N GLU A 397 16.74 4.68 -26.01
CA GLU A 397 17.57 5.84 -26.28
C GLU A 397 17.46 6.89 -25.18
N LYS A 398 18.59 7.28 -24.63
CA LYS A 398 18.71 8.39 -23.68
C LYS A 398 18.47 9.71 -24.39
N GLN A 399 17.58 10.52 -23.85
CA GLN A 399 17.24 11.85 -24.36
C GLN A 399 17.80 12.92 -23.43
N ASN A 400 18.21 14.06 -23.97
CA ASN A 400 18.58 15.19 -23.13
C ASN A 400 17.36 15.75 -22.38
N PRO A 401 17.29 15.62 -21.04
CA PRO A 401 16.12 16.04 -20.27
C PRO A 401 15.81 17.53 -20.38
N GLU A 402 16.84 18.39 -20.55
CA GLU A 402 16.65 19.84 -20.69
C GLU A 402 15.86 20.23 -21.93
N SER A 403 15.87 19.38 -22.97
CA SER A 403 15.06 19.60 -24.18
C SER A 403 13.57 19.29 -23.96
N TRP A 404 13.23 18.59 -22.87
CA TRP A 404 11.87 18.18 -22.54
C TRP A 404 11.24 19.08 -21.46
N LEU A 405 12.06 19.59 -20.55
CA LEU A 405 11.61 20.44 -19.46
C LEU A 405 11.25 21.85 -19.94
N SER A 406 10.27 22.44 -19.32
CA SER A 406 9.88 23.82 -19.55
C SER A 406 10.99 24.79 -19.16
N LYS A 407 11.11 25.92 -19.85
CA LYS A 407 12.06 26.95 -19.46
C LYS A 407 11.76 27.45 -18.06
N ARG A 408 12.74 27.38 -17.15
CA ARG A 408 12.61 28.00 -15.83
C ARG A 408 12.52 29.52 -16.02
N ARG A 409 11.49 30.13 -15.47
CA ARG A 409 11.50 31.58 -15.29
C ARG A 409 12.48 31.85 -14.13
N GLU A 410 13.55 32.57 -14.44
CA GLU A 410 14.49 33.12 -13.46
C GLU A 410 13.77 34.01 -12.45
#